data_9ec0689dbef0895d2bb3b6aa2c37667b
#
_entry.id   9ec0689dbef0895d2bb3b6aa2c37667b
#
_cell.length_a   1.000
_cell.length_b   1.000
_cell.length_c   1.000
_cell.angle_alpha   90.00
_cell.angle_beta   90.00
_cell.angle_gamma   90.00
#
_symmetry.space_group_name_H-M   'P 1'
#
loop_
_entity.id
_entity.type
_entity.pdbx_description
1 polymer ?
#
loop_
_entity_poly.entity_id
_entity_poly.type
_entity_poly.pdbx_seq_one_letter_code
_entity_poly.pdbx_strand_id
1 'polypeptide(L)'
;MKKILTFALAFTFAWGASAQKTISFEGSDEIVRLWDNTTAKHSNYETRDEVFYKQRSLMCTSSCELYIFKATAEKNQGVAIAMYPGGSYTRLNLAVWLAKWYASQGITAAIVKYRLPNYGHNDATLEDAIGAVRYLRTRTDLGVDPAKVGVMGSSAGGHLASWVSNAMPDGEKPAFALLHYAWINLLKSNSGAADKALVQLLGKDYTEQETIDLSTYRMVTATTSPTMLLLCDNDPLVPSVDGTEYYEALVRNGVKATMHIYPYGGHSVKKHVEELQSAVLAWLNYLGLTK
;
A
#
# COMPACT_ATOMS: atom_id res chain seq x y z
N MET A 1 7.28 -32.54 -59.52
CA MET A 1 7.21 -31.51 -58.47
C MET A 1 6.21 -31.95 -57.43
N LYS A 2 6.66 -32.57 -56.34
CA LYS A 2 5.79 -33.02 -55.24
C LYS A 2 5.82 -31.96 -54.13
N LYS A 3 4.65 -31.37 -53.82
CA LYS A 3 4.48 -30.44 -52.69
C LYS A 3 4.39 -31.26 -51.39
N ILE A 4 5.32 -31.03 -50.48
CA ILE A 4 5.31 -31.57 -49.15
C ILE A 4 4.46 -30.59 -48.29
N LEU A 5 3.31 -31.07 -47.79
CA LEU A 5 2.49 -30.36 -46.80
C LEU A 5 3.03 -30.70 -45.42
N THR A 6 3.61 -29.72 -44.76
CA THR A 6 4.02 -29.85 -43.35
C THR A 6 2.83 -29.52 -42.46
N PHE A 7 2.29 -30.50 -41.79
CA PHE A 7 1.30 -30.31 -40.71
C PHE A 7 2.03 -29.91 -39.42
N ALA A 8 1.82 -28.69 -38.97
CA ALA A 8 2.20 -28.27 -37.63
C ALA A 8 1.12 -28.71 -36.65
N LEU A 9 1.41 -29.69 -35.79
CA LEU A 9 0.57 -30.04 -34.64
C LEU A 9 0.78 -28.98 -33.56
N ALA A 10 -0.23 -28.13 -33.34
CA ALA A 10 -0.30 -27.28 -32.18
C ALA A 10 -0.77 -28.11 -31.00
N PHE A 11 0.12 -28.40 -30.07
CA PHE A 11 -0.25 -28.92 -28.75
C PHE A 11 -0.81 -27.78 -27.89
N THR A 12 -2.12 -27.70 -27.76
CA THR A 12 -2.77 -26.89 -26.73
C THR A 12 -2.71 -27.64 -25.41
N PHE A 13 -1.80 -27.22 -24.54
CA PHE A 13 -1.86 -27.61 -23.14
C PHE A 13 -3.05 -26.85 -22.51
N ALA A 14 -4.16 -27.53 -22.32
CA ALA A 14 -5.23 -27.07 -21.45
C ALA A 14 -4.76 -27.30 -20.00
N TRP A 15 -4.18 -26.28 -19.39
CA TRP A 15 -4.07 -26.23 -17.94
C TRP A 15 -5.49 -26.03 -17.38
N GLY A 16 -5.96 -27.03 -16.65
CA GLY A 16 -7.14 -26.91 -15.83
C GLY A 16 -6.88 -25.91 -14.70
N ALA A 17 -7.09 -24.64 -14.98
CA ALA A 17 -7.20 -23.63 -13.96
C ALA A 17 -8.50 -23.92 -13.21
N SER A 18 -8.43 -24.46 -11.98
CA SER A 18 -9.55 -24.34 -11.05
C SER A 18 -9.85 -22.85 -10.97
N ALA A 19 -11.08 -22.46 -11.34
CA ALA A 19 -11.52 -21.08 -11.28
C ALA A 19 -11.50 -20.65 -9.80
N GLN A 20 -10.38 -20.08 -9.36
CA GLN A 20 -10.26 -19.42 -8.08
C GLN A 20 -11.27 -18.28 -8.11
N LYS A 21 -12.26 -18.36 -7.23
CA LYS A 21 -13.36 -17.41 -7.17
C LYS A 21 -12.78 -16.01 -6.97
N THR A 22 -12.62 -15.26 -8.07
CA THR A 22 -12.15 -13.88 -8.01
C THR A 22 -13.17 -13.11 -7.18
N ILE A 23 -12.75 -12.62 -6.02
CA ILE A 23 -13.60 -11.75 -5.20
C ILE A 23 -13.68 -10.44 -5.97
N SER A 24 -14.80 -10.24 -6.69
CA SER A 24 -15.06 -8.99 -7.38
C SER A 24 -15.28 -7.91 -6.31
N PHE A 25 -14.40 -6.91 -6.29
CA PHE A 25 -14.61 -5.73 -5.48
C PHE A 25 -15.69 -4.88 -6.12
N GLU A 26 -16.83 -4.77 -5.44
CA GLU A 26 -17.94 -3.93 -5.88
C GLU A 26 -17.44 -2.49 -6.07
N GLY A 27 -17.32 -2.09 -7.34
CA GLY A 27 -17.07 -0.72 -7.75
C GLY A 27 -15.63 -0.34 -8.10
N SER A 28 -14.67 -1.30 -8.21
CA SER A 28 -13.43 -1.02 -8.94
C SER A 28 -13.69 -1.08 -10.45
N ASP A 29 -12.99 -0.24 -11.21
CA ASP A 29 -13.10 -0.22 -12.68
C ASP A 29 -12.30 -1.34 -13.33
N GLU A 30 -11.26 -1.82 -12.64
CA GLU A 30 -10.36 -2.84 -13.13
C GLU A 30 -9.74 -3.63 -11.95
N ILE A 31 -9.52 -4.93 -12.16
CA ILE A 31 -8.77 -5.79 -11.25
C ILE A 31 -7.59 -6.36 -12.02
N VAL A 32 -6.39 -6.17 -11.49
CA VAL A 32 -5.16 -6.66 -12.09
C VAL A 32 -4.42 -7.55 -11.10
N ARG A 33 -4.13 -8.78 -11.48
CA ARG A 33 -3.21 -9.63 -10.73
C ARG A 33 -1.80 -9.39 -11.24
N LEU A 34 -0.88 -8.99 -10.37
CA LEU A 34 0.54 -8.84 -10.69
C LEU A 34 1.22 -10.22 -10.69
N TRP A 35 1.04 -10.97 -9.63
CA TRP A 35 1.60 -12.30 -9.39
C TRP A 35 0.93 -13.00 -8.20
N ASP A 36 1.34 -14.23 -7.97
CA ASP A 36 1.04 -15.04 -6.80
C ASP A 36 2.31 -15.69 -6.25
N ASN A 37 2.19 -16.55 -5.23
CA ASN A 37 3.32 -17.25 -4.61
C ASN A 37 4.11 -18.14 -5.56
N THR A 38 3.58 -18.48 -6.74
CA THR A 38 4.25 -19.35 -7.73
C THR A 38 5.00 -18.57 -8.80
N THR A 39 4.66 -17.30 -9.01
CA THR A 39 5.20 -16.45 -10.07
C THR A 39 6.02 -15.26 -9.56
N ALA A 40 5.85 -14.89 -8.28
CA ALA A 40 6.64 -13.85 -7.62
C ALA A 40 8.06 -14.33 -7.26
N LYS A 41 8.96 -13.38 -7.01
CA LYS A 41 10.31 -13.67 -6.52
C LYS A 41 10.31 -14.24 -5.10
N HIS A 42 9.46 -13.68 -4.23
CA HIS A 42 9.31 -14.10 -2.85
C HIS A 42 7.94 -14.73 -2.64
N SER A 43 7.85 -15.71 -1.73
CA SER A 43 6.60 -16.34 -1.32
C SER A 43 6.29 -16.03 0.13
N ASN A 44 5.01 -15.81 0.47
CA ASN A 44 4.59 -15.75 1.87
C ASN A 44 4.14 -17.12 2.41
N TYR A 45 4.25 -18.18 1.60
CA TYR A 45 3.88 -19.55 1.94
C TYR A 45 2.45 -19.72 2.49
N GLU A 46 1.54 -18.80 2.17
CA GLU A 46 0.14 -18.94 2.52
C GLU A 46 -0.52 -20.02 1.66
N THR A 47 -1.10 -21.01 2.30
CA THR A 47 -1.77 -22.15 1.65
C THR A 47 -3.25 -22.23 1.97
N ARG A 48 -3.72 -21.42 2.90
CA ARG A 48 -5.14 -21.36 3.27
C ARG A 48 -5.91 -20.58 2.21
N ASP A 49 -7.18 -20.93 2.04
CA ASP A 49 -8.07 -20.19 1.16
C ASP A 49 -8.23 -18.73 1.64
N GLU A 50 -8.26 -17.81 0.70
CA GLU A 50 -8.51 -16.40 0.97
C GLU A 50 -9.93 -16.22 1.54
N VAL A 51 -10.01 -15.47 2.63
CA VAL A 51 -11.29 -15.21 3.32
C VAL A 51 -11.64 -13.72 3.23
N PHE A 52 -12.84 -13.45 2.72
CA PHE A 52 -13.42 -12.11 2.76
C PHE A 52 -14.32 -11.96 3.99
N TYR A 53 -13.75 -11.38 5.05
CA TYR A 53 -14.41 -11.26 6.35
C TYR A 53 -15.28 -10.00 6.42
N LYS A 54 -16.56 -10.18 6.80
CA LYS A 54 -17.55 -9.08 6.98
C LYS A 54 -17.58 -8.10 5.79
N GLN A 55 -17.38 -8.59 4.57
CA GLN A 55 -17.42 -7.82 3.31
C GLN A 55 -16.50 -6.59 3.26
N ARG A 56 -15.45 -6.54 4.07
CA ARG A 56 -14.53 -5.40 4.11
C ARG A 56 -13.07 -5.71 4.40
N SER A 57 -12.76 -6.93 4.79
CA SER A 57 -11.39 -7.34 5.13
C SER A 57 -11.02 -8.63 4.44
N LEU A 58 -9.82 -8.68 3.86
CA LEU A 58 -9.24 -9.89 3.28
C LEU A 58 -8.23 -10.50 4.24
N MET A 59 -8.21 -11.82 4.33
CA MET A 59 -7.27 -12.60 5.12
C MET A 59 -6.69 -13.72 4.25
N CYS A 60 -5.55 -14.27 4.64
CA CYS A 60 -4.90 -15.39 3.95
C CYS A 60 -4.59 -15.09 2.47
N THR A 61 -4.08 -13.89 2.20
CA THR A 61 -3.77 -13.46 0.84
C THR A 61 -2.50 -14.12 0.32
N SER A 62 -2.57 -14.81 -0.81
CA SER A 62 -1.47 -15.53 -1.47
C SER A 62 -1.12 -14.98 -2.86
N SER A 63 -1.77 -13.89 -3.28
CA SER A 63 -1.54 -13.20 -4.54
C SER A 63 -1.56 -11.69 -4.36
N CYS A 64 -0.81 -10.98 -5.20
CA CYS A 64 -0.85 -9.53 -5.30
C CYS A 64 -1.84 -9.11 -6.39
N GLU A 65 -2.85 -8.36 -6.01
CA GLU A 65 -3.84 -7.80 -6.94
C GLU A 65 -4.05 -6.31 -6.67
N LEU A 66 -4.35 -5.58 -7.73
CA LEU A 66 -4.68 -4.16 -7.68
C LEU A 66 -6.15 -3.96 -8.05
N TYR A 67 -6.90 -3.34 -7.16
CA TYR A 67 -8.27 -2.90 -7.43
C TYR A 67 -8.21 -1.42 -7.82
N ILE A 68 -8.32 -1.15 -9.12
CA ILE A 68 -8.09 0.18 -9.70
C ILE A 68 -9.39 0.94 -9.81
N PHE A 69 -9.39 2.17 -9.32
CA PHE A 69 -10.44 3.18 -9.45
C PHE A 69 -9.86 4.30 -10.32
N LYS A 70 -10.35 4.40 -11.55
CA LYS A 70 -9.82 5.33 -12.56
C LYS A 70 -10.21 6.76 -12.23
N ALA A 71 -9.28 7.67 -12.41
CA ALA A 71 -9.57 9.10 -12.34
C ALA A 71 -10.70 9.46 -13.30
N THR A 72 -11.61 10.35 -12.87
CA THR A 72 -12.61 10.96 -13.77
C THR A 72 -11.88 11.68 -14.90
N ALA A 73 -12.22 11.39 -16.15
CA ALA A 73 -11.48 11.85 -17.32
C ALA A 73 -11.32 13.38 -17.35
N GLU A 74 -12.40 14.11 -17.02
CA GLU A 74 -12.42 15.57 -17.03
C GLU A 74 -11.51 16.22 -15.98
N LYS A 75 -11.19 15.47 -14.92
CA LYS A 75 -10.36 15.95 -13.80
C LYS A 75 -8.98 15.30 -13.74
N ASN A 76 -8.69 14.34 -14.64
CA ASN A 76 -7.46 13.58 -14.58
C ASN A 76 -6.22 14.48 -14.65
N GLN A 77 -5.38 14.44 -13.61
CA GLN A 77 -4.17 15.25 -13.47
C GLN A 77 -2.88 14.44 -13.62
N GLY A 78 -3.02 13.19 -14.03
CA GLY A 78 -1.90 12.26 -14.18
C GLY A 78 -1.41 11.66 -12.86
N VAL A 79 -2.02 11.99 -11.73
CA VAL A 79 -1.62 11.46 -10.42
C VAL A 79 -2.20 10.07 -10.21
N ALA A 80 -1.39 9.14 -9.68
CA ALA A 80 -1.88 7.85 -9.20
C ALA A 80 -1.37 7.54 -7.79
N ILE A 81 -2.13 6.75 -7.04
CA ILE A 81 -1.80 6.35 -5.66
C ILE A 81 -1.95 4.85 -5.48
N ALA A 82 -0.87 4.17 -5.05
CA ALA A 82 -0.95 2.82 -4.51
C ALA A 82 -1.38 2.90 -3.04
N MET A 83 -2.54 2.31 -2.72
CA MET A 83 -3.15 2.36 -1.39
C MET A 83 -2.94 1.04 -0.67
N TYR A 84 -2.21 1.05 0.45
CA TYR A 84 -1.94 -0.14 1.27
C TYR A 84 -2.89 -0.20 2.45
N PRO A 85 -3.81 -1.18 2.47
CA PRO A 85 -4.74 -1.37 3.58
C PRO A 85 -4.02 -1.71 4.89
N GLY A 86 -4.51 -1.14 6.01
CA GLY A 86 -4.11 -1.57 7.34
C GLY A 86 -4.84 -2.85 7.79
N GLY A 87 -4.51 -3.34 8.99
CA GLY A 87 -5.12 -4.51 9.59
C GLY A 87 -4.12 -5.38 10.35
N SER A 88 -3.12 -4.74 10.98
CA SER A 88 -2.11 -5.41 11.84
C SER A 88 -1.37 -6.55 11.13
N TYR A 89 -1.18 -6.46 9.82
CA TYR A 89 -0.60 -7.52 8.97
C TYR A 89 -1.30 -8.89 9.08
N THR A 90 -2.45 -8.97 9.76
CA THR A 90 -3.29 -10.17 9.87
C THR A 90 -4.43 -10.19 8.86
N ARG A 91 -4.76 -9.03 8.29
CA ARG A 91 -5.82 -8.81 7.31
C ARG A 91 -5.60 -7.50 6.56
N LEU A 92 -6.35 -7.30 5.50
CA LEU A 92 -6.39 -6.07 4.71
C LEU A 92 -7.76 -5.40 4.87
N ASN A 93 -7.81 -4.29 5.59
CA ASN A 93 -9.04 -3.50 5.77
C ASN A 93 -9.18 -2.50 4.62
N LEU A 94 -10.07 -2.80 3.68
CA LEU A 94 -10.14 -2.07 2.42
C LEU A 94 -10.90 -0.74 2.57
N ALA A 95 -10.28 0.33 2.14
CA ALA A 95 -10.83 1.69 2.19
C ALA A 95 -11.40 2.12 0.82
N VAL A 96 -12.38 1.36 0.30
CA VAL A 96 -13.02 1.60 -1.01
C VAL A 96 -13.58 3.02 -1.14
N TRP A 97 -14.20 3.54 -0.07
CA TRP A 97 -14.74 4.91 -0.04
C TRP A 97 -13.67 5.97 -0.34
N LEU A 98 -12.44 5.75 0.14
CA LEU A 98 -11.33 6.68 -0.05
C LEU A 98 -10.76 6.58 -1.47
N ALA A 99 -10.66 5.35 -2.02
CA ALA A 99 -10.26 5.16 -3.41
C ALA A 99 -11.25 5.83 -4.40
N LYS A 100 -12.55 5.67 -4.15
CA LYS A 100 -13.60 6.35 -4.93
C LYS A 100 -13.52 7.88 -4.82
N TRP A 101 -13.21 8.38 -3.63
CA TRP A 101 -12.99 9.80 -3.44
C TRP A 101 -11.80 10.30 -4.26
N TYR A 102 -10.63 9.66 -4.18
CA TYR A 102 -9.47 10.02 -5.00
C TYR A 102 -9.82 10.04 -6.49
N ALA A 103 -10.49 9.00 -6.99
CA ALA A 103 -10.93 8.91 -8.38
C ALA A 103 -11.80 10.10 -8.78
N SER A 104 -12.74 10.52 -7.91
CA SER A 104 -13.60 11.70 -8.13
C SER A 104 -12.85 13.03 -8.13
N GLN A 105 -11.64 13.06 -7.55
CA GLN A 105 -10.74 14.22 -7.56
C GLN A 105 -9.76 14.21 -8.75
N GLY A 106 -9.87 13.25 -9.67
CA GLY A 106 -9.00 13.14 -10.83
C GLY A 106 -7.67 12.43 -10.53
N ILE A 107 -7.64 11.61 -9.48
CA ILE A 107 -6.48 10.85 -9.03
C ILE A 107 -6.79 9.37 -9.16
N THR A 108 -6.07 8.64 -10.01
CA THR A 108 -6.23 7.19 -10.12
C THR A 108 -5.78 6.51 -8.83
N ALA A 109 -6.67 5.74 -8.20
CA ALA A 109 -6.36 5.05 -6.95
C ALA A 109 -6.36 3.53 -7.15
N ALA A 110 -5.36 2.84 -6.64
CA ALA A 110 -5.30 1.39 -6.66
C ALA A 110 -5.19 0.84 -5.24
N ILE A 111 -6.22 0.17 -4.75
CA ILE A 111 -6.11 -0.59 -3.49
C ILE A 111 -5.27 -1.83 -3.78
N VAL A 112 -4.18 -1.96 -3.06
CA VAL A 112 -3.23 -3.07 -3.22
C VAL A 112 -3.64 -4.21 -2.28
N LYS A 113 -4.13 -5.31 -2.85
CA LYS A 113 -4.22 -6.58 -2.15
C LYS A 113 -2.82 -7.20 -2.11
N TYR A 114 -2.04 -6.83 -1.13
CA TYR A 114 -0.72 -7.41 -0.94
C TYR A 114 -0.78 -8.73 -0.18
N ARG A 115 0.19 -9.61 -0.41
CA ARG A 115 0.36 -10.84 0.36
C ARG A 115 0.75 -10.48 1.79
N LEU A 116 -0.04 -10.97 2.74
CA LEU A 116 0.25 -10.77 4.17
C LEU A 116 1.55 -11.49 4.55
N PRO A 117 2.34 -10.98 5.51
CA PRO A 117 3.68 -11.51 5.83
C PRO A 117 3.70 -12.96 6.35
N ASN A 118 2.57 -13.49 6.81
CA ASN A 118 2.38 -14.88 7.23
C ASN A 118 3.57 -15.42 8.06
N TYR A 119 3.82 -14.80 9.22
CA TYR A 119 4.89 -15.15 10.18
C TYR A 119 6.31 -14.94 9.65
N GLY A 120 6.64 -13.73 9.22
CA GLY A 120 8.01 -13.30 8.91
C GLY A 120 8.36 -13.26 7.43
N HIS A 121 7.45 -13.62 6.52
CA HIS A 121 7.67 -13.52 5.07
C HIS A 121 7.36 -12.11 4.53
N ASN A 122 7.93 -11.10 5.18
CA ASN A 122 7.70 -9.69 4.89
C ASN A 122 8.31 -9.23 3.56
N ASP A 123 9.28 -9.94 3.03
CA ASP A 123 9.85 -9.72 1.70
C ASP A 123 8.78 -9.82 0.60
N ALA A 124 7.86 -10.79 0.71
CA ALA A 124 6.75 -10.92 -0.23
C ALA A 124 5.80 -9.73 -0.15
N THR A 125 5.55 -9.22 1.06
CA THR A 125 4.72 -8.03 1.30
C THR A 125 5.36 -6.77 0.68
N LEU A 126 6.66 -6.58 0.90
CA LEU A 126 7.40 -5.44 0.34
C LEU A 126 7.49 -5.53 -1.19
N GLU A 127 7.74 -6.73 -1.74
CA GLU A 127 7.74 -6.98 -3.19
C GLU A 127 6.42 -6.53 -3.83
N ASP A 128 5.28 -6.92 -3.25
CA ASP A 128 3.96 -6.56 -3.73
C ASP A 128 3.74 -5.04 -3.70
N ALA A 129 4.16 -4.40 -2.62
CA ALA A 129 4.00 -2.97 -2.46
C ALA A 129 4.84 -2.19 -3.49
N ILE A 130 6.10 -2.54 -3.68
CA ILE A 130 6.98 -1.95 -4.69
C ILE A 130 6.45 -2.23 -6.11
N GLY A 131 6.01 -3.47 -6.35
CA GLY A 131 5.44 -3.88 -7.63
C GLY A 131 4.22 -3.05 -8.01
N ALA A 132 3.36 -2.72 -7.06
CA ALA A 132 2.20 -1.86 -7.29
C ALA A 132 2.59 -0.46 -7.77
N VAL A 133 3.61 0.17 -7.17
CA VAL A 133 4.13 1.47 -7.62
C VAL A 133 4.68 1.38 -9.04
N ARG A 134 5.51 0.37 -9.31
CA ARG A 134 6.10 0.16 -10.64
C ARG A 134 5.03 -0.10 -11.69
N TYR A 135 4.02 -0.93 -11.37
CA TYR A 135 2.91 -1.19 -12.27
C TYR A 135 2.11 0.07 -12.59
N LEU A 136 1.75 0.88 -11.58
CA LEU A 136 1.00 2.12 -11.82
C LEU A 136 1.75 3.09 -12.73
N ARG A 137 3.07 3.12 -12.69
CA ARG A 137 3.91 3.93 -13.61
C ARG A 137 3.79 3.51 -15.06
N THR A 138 3.42 2.27 -15.35
CA THR A 138 3.21 1.80 -16.73
C THR A 138 1.84 2.16 -17.28
N ARG A 139 0.90 2.64 -16.44
CA ARG A 139 -0.51 2.87 -16.81
C ARG A 139 -0.74 4.24 -17.44
N THR A 140 0.07 4.55 -18.45
CA THR A 140 -0.13 5.75 -19.29
C THR A 140 -1.44 5.71 -20.09
N ASP A 141 -1.99 4.52 -20.33
CA ASP A 141 -3.32 4.27 -20.89
C ASP A 141 -4.46 4.85 -20.04
N LEU A 142 -4.24 4.98 -18.72
CA LEU A 142 -5.13 5.67 -17.78
C LEU A 142 -4.79 7.15 -17.60
N GLY A 143 -3.86 7.68 -18.40
CA GLY A 143 -3.36 9.05 -18.28
C GLY A 143 -2.44 9.24 -17.07
N VAL A 144 -1.89 8.17 -16.47
CA VAL A 144 -0.96 8.29 -15.35
C VAL A 144 0.39 8.81 -15.85
N ASP A 145 0.87 9.87 -15.19
CA ASP A 145 2.24 10.35 -15.34
C ASP A 145 3.16 9.50 -14.43
N PRO A 146 4.15 8.75 -14.98
CA PRO A 146 5.05 7.93 -14.19
C PRO A 146 5.78 8.68 -13.07
N ALA A 147 5.99 9.99 -13.23
CA ALA A 147 6.63 10.86 -12.23
C ALA A 147 5.66 11.27 -11.09
N LYS A 148 4.35 11.01 -11.22
CA LYS A 148 3.32 11.42 -10.26
C LYS A 148 2.67 10.26 -9.52
N VAL A 149 3.35 9.14 -9.39
CA VAL A 149 2.84 7.97 -8.65
C VAL A 149 3.31 8.05 -7.20
N GLY A 150 2.34 8.17 -6.30
CA GLY A 150 2.56 8.18 -4.85
C GLY A 150 2.03 6.92 -4.16
N VAL A 151 2.23 6.89 -2.85
CA VAL A 151 1.75 5.82 -1.97
C VAL A 151 0.87 6.38 -0.85
N MET A 152 -0.07 5.58 -0.39
CA MET A 152 -0.89 5.87 0.79
C MET A 152 -1.06 4.62 1.61
N GLY A 153 -1.04 4.75 2.93
CA GLY A 153 -1.35 3.63 3.80
C GLY A 153 -1.89 4.04 5.16
N SER A 154 -2.62 3.12 5.80
CA SER A 154 -3.22 3.31 7.11
C SER A 154 -2.71 2.27 8.10
N SER A 155 -2.36 2.64 9.35
CA SER A 155 -1.93 1.69 10.37
C SER A 155 -0.74 0.82 9.89
N ALA A 156 -0.84 -0.50 9.89
CA ALA A 156 0.16 -1.41 9.31
C ALA A 156 0.41 -1.14 7.81
N GLY A 157 -0.62 -0.74 7.04
CA GLY A 157 -0.44 -0.29 5.65
C GLY A 157 0.30 1.05 5.56
N GLY A 158 0.17 1.90 6.58
CA GLY A 158 0.96 3.13 6.72
C GLY A 158 2.44 2.83 7.00
N HIS A 159 2.73 1.81 7.80
CA HIS A 159 4.08 1.27 7.94
C HIS A 159 4.62 0.82 6.57
N LEU A 160 3.85 0.02 5.83
CA LEU A 160 4.26 -0.45 4.49
C LEU A 160 4.48 0.70 3.51
N ALA A 161 3.62 1.74 3.51
CA ALA A 161 3.80 2.93 2.67
C ALA A 161 5.08 3.69 3.02
N SER A 162 5.36 3.88 4.30
CA SER A 162 6.61 4.50 4.76
C SER A 162 7.83 3.64 4.44
N TRP A 163 7.70 2.30 4.55
CA TRP A 163 8.77 1.39 4.17
C TRP A 163 9.11 1.48 2.68
N VAL A 164 8.11 1.44 1.80
CA VAL A 164 8.29 1.65 0.35
C VAL A 164 8.97 2.99 0.05
N SER A 165 8.56 4.07 0.73
CA SER A 165 9.14 5.41 0.56
C SER A 165 10.62 5.50 0.93
N ASN A 166 11.08 4.60 1.80
CA ASN A 166 12.47 4.53 2.23
C ASN A 166 13.28 3.47 1.47
N ALA A 167 12.68 2.31 1.16
CA ALA A 167 13.39 1.13 0.63
C ALA A 167 13.55 1.11 -0.89
N MET A 168 12.68 1.78 -1.65
CA MET A 168 12.84 1.84 -3.10
C MET A 168 14.16 2.56 -3.47
N PRO A 169 14.82 2.15 -4.57
CA PRO A 169 16.02 2.83 -5.05
C PRO A 169 15.79 4.31 -5.30
N ASP A 170 16.85 5.11 -5.11
CA ASP A 170 16.83 6.53 -5.49
C ASP A 170 16.49 6.68 -6.98
N GLY A 171 15.61 7.61 -7.30
CA GLY A 171 15.06 7.76 -8.65
C GLY A 171 13.83 6.89 -8.96
N GLU A 172 13.58 5.85 -8.16
CA GLU A 172 12.34 5.07 -8.22
C GLU A 172 11.37 5.34 -7.06
N LYS A 173 11.75 6.20 -6.11
CA LYS A 173 10.90 6.48 -4.94
C LYS A 173 9.55 7.07 -5.34
N PRO A 174 8.47 6.79 -4.59
CA PRO A 174 7.18 7.43 -4.83
C PRO A 174 7.28 8.95 -4.86
N ALA A 175 6.47 9.60 -5.68
CA ALA A 175 6.43 11.06 -5.77
C ALA A 175 5.99 11.72 -4.44
N PHE A 176 5.22 10.98 -3.63
CA PHE A 176 4.77 11.40 -2.30
C PHE A 176 4.27 10.20 -1.49
N ALA A 177 4.17 10.38 -0.18
CA ALA A 177 3.54 9.44 0.73
C ALA A 177 2.46 10.12 1.58
N LEU A 178 1.32 9.44 1.78
CA LEU A 178 0.23 9.83 2.66
C LEU A 178 0.07 8.77 3.76
N LEU A 179 0.42 9.12 4.99
CA LEU A 179 0.48 8.19 6.11
C LEU A 179 -0.65 8.49 7.11
N HIS A 180 -1.66 7.61 7.14
CA HIS A 180 -2.79 7.75 8.06
C HIS A 180 -2.57 6.88 9.29
N TYR A 181 -2.45 7.49 10.47
CA TYR A 181 -2.23 6.81 11.76
C TYR A 181 -1.29 5.60 11.59
N ALA A 182 -0.17 5.84 10.90
CA ALA A 182 0.78 4.81 10.49
C ALA A 182 1.58 4.28 11.68
N TRP A 183 1.76 2.96 11.72
CA TRP A 183 2.56 2.30 12.75
C TRP A 183 4.06 2.40 12.39
N ILE A 184 4.69 3.49 12.79
CA ILE A 184 6.05 3.89 12.39
C ILE A 184 7.14 3.30 13.27
N ASN A 185 6.88 3.26 14.59
CA ASN A 185 7.84 2.79 15.58
C ASN A 185 7.41 1.42 16.10
N LEU A 186 8.13 0.38 15.70
CA LEU A 186 7.82 -1.00 16.08
C LEU A 186 8.29 -1.36 17.49
N LEU A 187 9.13 -0.53 18.13
CA LEU A 187 9.65 -0.74 19.49
C LEU A 187 8.64 -0.41 20.58
N LYS A 188 7.71 0.52 20.32
CA LYS A 188 6.76 1.05 21.30
C LYS A 188 5.39 0.38 21.19
N SER A 189 5.38 -0.94 21.22
CA SER A 189 4.13 -1.67 21.23
C SER A 189 3.63 -1.86 22.66
N ASN A 190 2.55 -1.17 23.01
CA ASN A 190 1.91 -1.30 24.33
C ASN A 190 0.57 -2.07 24.28
N SER A 191 0.28 -2.78 23.19
CA SER A 191 -0.99 -3.50 23.04
C SER A 191 -0.79 -4.91 22.48
N GLY A 192 -1.57 -5.88 22.97
CA GLY A 192 -1.55 -7.24 22.39
C GLY A 192 -1.95 -7.33 20.90
N ALA A 193 -2.45 -6.23 20.31
CA ALA A 193 -2.67 -6.13 18.87
C ALA A 193 -1.36 -5.88 18.12
N ALA A 194 -0.44 -5.10 18.69
CA ALA A 194 0.86 -4.83 18.14
C ALA A 194 1.77 -6.07 18.26
N ASP A 195 1.72 -6.82 19.37
CA ASP A 195 2.45 -8.08 19.50
C ASP A 195 2.06 -9.09 18.40
N LYS A 196 0.76 -9.21 18.11
CA LYS A 196 0.28 -10.03 16.99
C LYS A 196 0.78 -9.52 15.64
N ALA A 197 0.84 -8.21 15.44
CA ALA A 197 1.34 -7.62 14.21
C ALA A 197 2.84 -7.86 14.03
N LEU A 198 3.63 -7.74 15.11
CA LEU A 198 5.06 -8.08 15.10
C LEU A 198 5.30 -9.53 14.74
N VAL A 199 4.57 -10.46 15.37
CA VAL A 199 4.68 -11.90 15.07
C VAL A 199 4.31 -12.19 13.61
N GLN A 200 3.31 -11.51 13.04
CA GLN A 200 2.99 -11.66 11.62
C GLN A 200 4.10 -11.11 10.72
N LEU A 201 4.60 -9.91 11.04
CA LEU A 201 5.58 -9.21 10.22
C LEU A 201 6.97 -9.87 10.27
N LEU A 202 7.42 -10.26 11.46
CA LEU A 202 8.81 -10.66 11.73
C LEU A 202 8.98 -12.16 12.02
N GLY A 203 7.89 -12.90 12.28
CA GLY A 203 7.97 -14.28 12.76
C GLY A 203 7.82 -14.37 14.28
N LYS A 204 7.79 -15.63 14.80
CA LYS A 204 7.57 -15.85 16.24
C LYS A 204 8.82 -15.57 17.09
N ASP A 205 9.99 -15.77 16.51
CA ASP A 205 11.28 -15.71 17.19
C ASP A 205 12.03 -14.41 16.84
N TYR A 206 11.27 -13.34 16.52
CA TYR A 206 11.86 -12.05 16.15
C TYR A 206 12.70 -11.45 17.31
N THR A 207 13.71 -10.70 16.93
CA THR A 207 14.61 -10.00 17.82
C THR A 207 14.23 -8.52 17.98
N GLU A 208 14.70 -7.87 19.03
CA GLU A 208 14.59 -6.42 19.18
C GLU A 208 15.27 -5.69 18.01
N GLN A 209 16.40 -6.21 17.50
CA GLN A 209 17.10 -5.60 16.38
C GLN A 209 16.25 -5.58 15.11
N GLU A 210 15.49 -6.63 14.82
CA GLU A 210 14.57 -6.64 13.67
C GLU A 210 13.44 -5.62 13.82
N THR A 211 12.95 -5.36 15.04
CA THR A 211 11.99 -4.28 15.27
C THR A 211 12.62 -2.90 15.09
N ILE A 212 13.88 -2.73 15.49
CA ILE A 212 14.65 -1.52 15.24
C ILE A 212 14.82 -1.30 13.73
N ASP A 213 15.26 -2.32 13.02
CA ASP A 213 15.58 -2.25 11.58
C ASP A 213 14.34 -1.94 10.73
N LEU A 214 13.16 -2.42 11.13
CA LEU A 214 11.89 -2.15 10.44
C LEU A 214 11.11 -0.96 11.02
N SER A 215 11.61 -0.25 12.02
CA SER A 215 11.05 1.03 12.48
C SER A 215 11.40 2.12 11.47
N THR A 216 10.43 2.50 10.63
CA THR A 216 10.67 3.26 9.39
C THR A 216 11.16 4.69 9.60
N TYR A 217 10.94 5.30 10.79
CA TYR A 217 11.54 6.60 11.12
C TYR A 217 13.08 6.57 11.10
N ARG A 218 13.68 5.41 11.34
CA ARG A 218 15.14 5.21 11.32
C ARG A 218 15.71 5.03 9.90
N MET A 219 14.84 4.71 8.93
CA MET A 219 15.22 4.53 7.53
C MET A 219 15.23 5.84 6.72
N VAL A 220 14.78 6.94 7.32
CA VAL A 220 14.64 8.22 6.60
C VAL A 220 15.99 8.76 6.17
N THR A 221 16.07 9.12 4.88
CA THR A 221 17.22 9.75 4.23
C THR A 221 16.79 11.01 3.48
N ALA A 222 17.72 11.76 2.95
CA ALA A 222 17.41 12.94 2.13
C ALA A 222 16.63 12.63 0.84
N THR A 223 16.60 11.36 0.42
CA THR A 223 15.87 10.89 -0.77
C THR A 223 14.52 10.26 -0.45
N THR A 224 14.13 10.20 0.83
CA THR A 224 12.79 9.73 1.24
C THR A 224 11.70 10.58 0.59
N SER A 225 10.59 9.95 0.20
CA SER A 225 9.46 10.64 -0.47
C SER A 225 8.89 11.78 0.37
N PRO A 226 8.53 12.93 -0.23
CA PRO A 226 7.75 13.96 0.45
C PRO A 226 6.52 13.37 1.14
N THR A 227 6.36 13.63 2.43
CA THR A 227 5.39 12.88 3.24
C THR A 227 4.41 13.78 3.98
N MET A 228 3.13 13.40 3.96
CA MET A 228 2.08 13.93 4.81
C MET A 228 1.64 12.89 5.83
N LEU A 229 1.60 13.29 7.11
CA LEU A 229 1.11 12.45 8.22
C LEU A 229 -0.23 12.98 8.72
N LEU A 230 -1.16 12.06 8.99
CA LEU A 230 -2.50 12.32 9.51
C LEU A 230 -2.75 11.41 10.71
N LEU A 231 -2.91 11.99 11.88
CA LEU A 231 -2.95 11.29 13.16
C LEU A 231 -4.13 11.78 14.01
N CYS A 232 -4.51 10.98 15.00
CA CYS A 232 -5.39 11.42 16.10
C CYS A 232 -4.64 11.29 17.42
N ASP A 233 -4.70 12.32 18.26
CA ASP A 233 -3.95 12.37 19.51
C ASP A 233 -4.42 11.32 20.53
N ASN A 234 -5.69 10.97 20.49
CA ASN A 234 -6.29 9.95 21.35
C ASN A 234 -6.31 8.55 20.73
N ASP A 235 -5.37 8.22 19.82
CA ASP A 235 -5.25 6.88 19.23
C ASP A 235 -4.75 5.88 20.29
N PRO A 236 -5.55 4.84 20.65
CA PRO A 236 -5.15 3.88 21.67
C PRO A 236 -4.25 2.76 21.15
N LEU A 237 -4.04 2.65 19.83
CA LEU A 237 -3.26 1.57 19.19
C LEU A 237 -1.90 2.04 18.71
N VAL A 238 -1.86 3.21 18.07
CA VAL A 238 -0.64 3.85 17.56
C VAL A 238 -0.57 5.26 18.14
N PRO A 239 0.27 5.49 19.15
CA PRO A 239 0.43 6.80 19.73
C PRO A 239 0.85 7.85 18.70
N SER A 240 0.26 9.06 18.77
CA SER A 240 0.57 10.15 17.84
C SER A 240 2.06 10.53 17.87
N VAL A 241 2.73 10.32 19.00
CA VAL A 241 4.17 10.55 19.17
C VAL A 241 5.03 9.73 18.21
N ASP A 242 4.60 8.54 17.80
CA ASP A 242 5.33 7.73 16.81
C ASP A 242 5.39 8.44 15.44
N GLY A 243 4.28 9.10 15.07
CA GLY A 243 4.26 9.92 13.85
C GLY A 243 5.13 11.18 13.97
N THR A 244 5.26 11.76 15.17
CA THR A 244 6.15 12.93 15.38
C THR A 244 7.63 12.57 15.21
N GLU A 245 8.03 11.35 15.61
CA GLU A 245 9.39 10.85 15.37
C GLU A 245 9.72 10.74 13.87
N TYR A 246 8.77 10.26 13.09
CA TYR A 246 8.95 10.20 11.63
C TYR A 246 9.00 11.59 10.99
N TYR A 247 8.11 12.48 11.41
CA TYR A 247 8.12 13.87 10.94
C TYR A 247 9.45 14.57 11.26
N GLU A 248 9.94 14.42 12.50
CA GLU A 248 11.25 14.96 12.90
C GLU A 248 12.38 14.40 12.04
N ALA A 249 12.38 13.08 11.77
CA ALA A 249 13.37 12.45 10.91
C ALA A 249 13.33 13.00 9.47
N LEU A 250 12.14 13.22 8.90
CA LEU A 250 11.97 13.84 7.59
C LEU A 250 12.54 15.25 7.55
N VAL A 251 12.18 16.10 8.51
CA VAL A 251 12.63 17.50 8.58
C VAL A 251 14.16 17.58 8.76
N ARG A 252 14.74 16.75 9.64
CA ARG A 252 16.20 16.68 9.86
C ARG A 252 16.97 16.27 8.61
N ASN A 253 16.35 15.47 7.72
CA ASN A 253 16.93 15.05 6.45
C ASN A 253 16.57 15.97 5.27
N GLY A 254 15.92 17.13 5.52
CA GLY A 254 15.56 18.10 4.48
C GLY A 254 14.43 17.64 3.55
N VAL A 255 13.68 16.60 3.93
CA VAL A 255 12.54 16.10 3.17
C VAL A 255 11.32 16.99 3.43
N LYS A 256 10.60 17.38 2.37
CA LYS A 256 9.32 18.09 2.50
C LYS A 256 8.34 17.24 3.29
N ALA A 257 7.79 17.78 4.36
CA ALA A 257 6.84 17.08 5.21
C ALA A 257 5.75 18.03 5.73
N THR A 258 4.55 17.47 5.97
CA THR A 258 3.48 18.13 6.72
C THR A 258 2.82 17.10 7.65
N MET A 259 2.27 17.56 8.77
CA MET A 259 1.64 16.70 9.75
C MET A 259 0.41 17.38 10.33
N HIS A 260 -0.68 16.63 10.43
CA HIS A 260 -1.92 17.05 11.07
C HIS A 260 -2.26 16.07 12.20
N ILE A 261 -2.39 16.58 13.42
CA ILE A 261 -2.80 15.82 14.59
C ILE A 261 -4.16 16.34 15.02
N TYR A 262 -5.17 15.51 14.89
CA TYR A 262 -6.53 15.81 15.35
C TYR A 262 -6.70 15.43 16.83
N PRO A 263 -7.39 16.23 17.64
CA PRO A 263 -7.49 15.97 19.09
C PRO A 263 -8.27 14.71 19.43
N TYR A 264 -9.11 14.21 18.52
CA TYR A 264 -9.92 13.01 18.72
C TYR A 264 -10.14 12.27 17.40
N GLY A 265 -10.55 11.01 17.46
CA GLY A 265 -10.81 10.17 16.28
C GLY A 265 -10.44 8.71 16.57
N GLY A 266 -9.54 8.49 17.53
CA GLY A 266 -8.98 7.18 17.83
C GLY A 266 -8.13 6.66 16.68
N HIS A 267 -8.05 5.35 16.50
CA HIS A 267 -7.29 4.71 15.42
C HIS A 267 -8.04 4.83 14.06
N SER A 268 -8.33 6.07 13.64
CA SER A 268 -9.08 6.37 12.43
C SER A 268 -9.07 7.87 12.12
N VAL A 269 -9.14 8.22 10.84
CA VAL A 269 -9.36 9.62 10.37
C VAL A 269 -10.79 9.87 9.90
N LYS A 270 -11.71 8.92 10.11
CA LYS A 270 -13.08 9.01 9.59
C LYS A 270 -13.93 10.11 10.23
N LYS A 271 -13.56 10.61 11.41
CA LYS A 271 -14.24 11.74 12.06
C LYS A 271 -13.79 13.10 11.51
N HIS A 272 -12.76 13.11 10.65
CA HIS A 272 -12.12 14.29 10.09
C HIS A 272 -12.00 14.17 8.57
N VAL A 273 -13.04 13.63 7.90
CA VAL A 273 -12.96 13.33 6.46
C VAL A 273 -12.81 14.60 5.63
N GLU A 274 -13.54 15.67 5.96
CA GLU A 274 -13.50 16.93 5.21
C GLU A 274 -12.14 17.62 5.36
N GLU A 275 -11.63 17.69 6.58
CA GLU A 275 -10.32 18.27 6.89
C GLU A 275 -9.21 17.46 6.22
N LEU A 276 -9.29 16.12 6.32
CA LEU A 276 -8.37 15.21 5.66
C LEU A 276 -8.36 15.44 4.13
N GLN A 277 -9.53 15.47 3.51
CA GLN A 277 -9.66 15.66 2.07
C GLN A 277 -9.08 17.00 1.61
N SER A 278 -9.42 18.07 2.32
CA SER A 278 -8.88 19.41 2.06
C SER A 278 -7.35 19.46 2.22
N ALA A 279 -6.84 18.89 3.30
CA ALA A 279 -5.41 18.86 3.57
C ALA A 279 -4.61 18.06 2.52
N VAL A 280 -5.14 16.90 2.09
CA VAL A 280 -4.50 16.09 1.05
C VAL A 280 -4.42 16.84 -0.28
N LEU A 281 -5.52 17.47 -0.72
CA LEU A 281 -5.51 18.24 -1.97
C LEU A 281 -4.56 19.44 -1.90
N ALA A 282 -4.56 20.17 -0.79
CA ALA A 282 -3.63 21.28 -0.57
C ALA A 282 -2.16 20.80 -0.59
N TRP A 283 -1.86 19.65 0.00
CA TRP A 283 -0.53 19.06 -0.01
C TRP A 283 -0.07 18.66 -1.41
N LEU A 284 -0.92 17.96 -2.18
CA LEU A 284 -0.59 17.56 -3.55
C LEU A 284 -0.40 18.77 -4.47
N ASN A 285 -1.19 19.82 -4.28
CA ASN A 285 -1.01 21.09 -4.99
C ASN A 285 0.31 21.77 -4.61
N TYR A 286 0.66 21.85 -3.32
CA TYR A 286 1.95 22.37 -2.84
C TYR A 286 3.15 21.63 -3.45
N LEU A 287 3.02 20.33 -3.69
CA LEU A 287 4.04 19.54 -4.36
C LEU A 287 4.07 19.72 -5.88
N GLY A 288 3.12 20.47 -6.46
CA GLY A 288 2.99 20.68 -7.91
C GLY A 288 2.46 19.46 -8.66
N LEU A 289 1.81 18.55 -7.97
CA LEU A 289 1.26 17.32 -8.56
C LEU A 289 -0.15 17.51 -9.10
N THR A 290 -0.93 18.40 -8.48
CA THR A 290 -2.28 18.78 -8.89
C THR A 290 -2.37 20.29 -9.12
N LYS A 291 -3.47 20.73 -9.76
CA LYS A 291 -3.79 22.15 -9.99
C LYS A 291 -4.73 22.68 -8.93
#